data_60c45f01131f093a6e4091fee246c690
#
_entry.id   60c45f01131f093a6e4091fee246c690
#
_cell.length_a   1.000
_cell.length_b   1.000
_cell.length_c   1.000
_cell.angle_alpha   90.00
_cell.angle_beta   90.00
_cell.angle_gamma   90.00
#
_symmetry.space_group_name_H-M   'P 1'
#
loop_
_entity.id
_entity.type
_entity.pdbx_description
1 polymer ?
#
loop_
_entity_poly.entity_id
_entity_poly.type
_entity_poly.pdbx_seq_one_letter_code
_entity_poly.pdbx_strand_id
1 'polypeptide(L)'
;MKTAITEMFGIDVPILAFSHCRDVVAAVSKAGGLGVLGAVAHSDNQLEIDLEWIENEVGGRPYGVDLIVPAKYAGDDDGGYTLADIAQLIPDTHREFVDDILARYDVPELPDDDSTRANVPATGSGGSAPFSAKQAMPLLDIALAHETALVVNALGPPPQFLIDRCKEEGKLVGALAGRPQHAARHQAAGVDIIIAQGSEAGGHTGEIGSMVLIPEIVDAVDIPVLGAGGIGRGRQMAAAMALGAQGVWCG
;
A
#
# COMPACT_ATOMS: atom_id res chain seq x y z
N MET A 1 13.21 5.28 -20.39
CA MET A 1 14.01 6.28 -19.57
C MET A 1 14.86 5.47 -18.61
N LYS A 2 16.16 5.78 -18.45
CA LYS A 2 17.07 4.97 -17.61
C LYS A 2 17.22 5.60 -16.23
N THR A 3 16.72 4.95 -15.18
CA THR A 3 16.82 5.36 -13.77
C THR A 3 17.13 4.14 -12.91
N ALA A 4 17.54 4.34 -11.64
CA ALA A 4 17.74 3.22 -10.73
C ALA A 4 16.50 2.31 -10.62
N ILE A 5 15.31 2.88 -10.62
CA ILE A 5 14.03 2.14 -10.57
C ILE A 5 13.83 1.29 -11.83
N THR A 6 14.07 1.85 -13.03
CA THR A 6 13.90 1.04 -14.26
C THR A 6 14.92 -0.09 -14.39
N GLU A 7 16.15 0.12 -13.90
CA GLU A 7 17.18 -0.91 -13.87
C GLU A 7 16.88 -1.99 -12.82
N MET A 8 16.39 -1.60 -11.66
CA MET A 8 16.07 -2.49 -10.54
C MET A 8 14.95 -3.49 -10.87
N PHE A 9 13.93 -3.03 -11.60
CA PHE A 9 12.76 -3.85 -11.94
C PHE A 9 12.73 -4.34 -13.40
N GLY A 10 13.63 -3.88 -14.25
CA GLY A 10 13.60 -4.21 -15.69
C GLY A 10 12.38 -3.62 -16.42
N ILE A 11 11.89 -2.47 -15.99
CA ILE A 11 10.73 -1.77 -16.56
C ILE A 11 11.13 -0.67 -17.55
N ASP A 12 10.22 -0.29 -18.46
CA ASP A 12 10.50 0.67 -19.54
C ASP A 12 10.42 2.12 -19.06
N VAL A 13 9.51 2.39 -18.11
CA VAL A 13 9.25 3.71 -17.54
C VAL A 13 9.21 3.66 -16.01
N PRO A 14 9.78 4.65 -15.29
CA PRO A 14 9.87 4.61 -13.83
C PRO A 14 8.55 5.09 -13.19
N ILE A 15 7.47 4.38 -13.51
CA ILE A 15 6.13 4.61 -12.97
C ILE A 15 5.70 3.36 -12.23
N LEU A 16 5.50 3.49 -10.93
CA LEU A 16 4.81 2.50 -10.12
C LEU A 16 3.39 3.01 -9.85
N ALA A 17 2.39 2.16 -10.00
CA ALA A 17 1.00 2.57 -9.80
C ALA A 17 0.26 1.60 -8.89
N PHE A 18 -0.27 2.15 -7.81
CA PHE A 18 -1.06 1.44 -6.82
C PHE A 18 -2.52 1.38 -7.23
N SER A 19 -3.14 0.23 -7.07
CA SER A 19 -4.59 0.06 -7.24
C SER A 19 -5.11 -1.13 -6.46
N HIS A 20 -6.35 -1.06 -5.98
CA HIS A 20 -7.08 -2.23 -5.46
C HIS A 20 -7.68 -3.10 -6.57
N CYS A 21 -7.55 -2.68 -7.84
CA CYS A 21 -8.08 -3.40 -8.98
C CYS A 21 -6.96 -4.13 -9.73
N ARG A 22 -7.02 -5.45 -9.78
CA ARG A 22 -6.03 -6.30 -10.47
C ARG A 22 -5.87 -5.97 -11.95
N ASP A 23 -6.97 -5.54 -12.62
CA ASP A 23 -6.95 -5.14 -14.03
C ASP A 23 -6.06 -3.92 -14.26
N VAL A 24 -6.11 -2.94 -13.35
CA VAL A 24 -5.24 -1.75 -13.39
C VAL A 24 -3.79 -2.15 -13.16
N VAL A 25 -3.52 -3.01 -12.18
CA VAL A 25 -2.17 -3.53 -11.90
C VAL A 25 -1.58 -4.20 -13.15
N ALA A 26 -2.32 -5.12 -13.76
CA ALA A 26 -1.89 -5.79 -14.98
C ALA A 26 -1.69 -4.81 -16.15
N ALA A 27 -2.59 -3.85 -16.33
CA ALA A 27 -2.50 -2.85 -17.40
C ALA A 27 -1.24 -1.99 -17.26
N VAL A 28 -0.90 -1.55 -16.05
CA VAL A 28 0.31 -0.74 -15.78
C VAL A 28 1.57 -1.55 -16.07
N SER A 29 1.65 -2.79 -15.60
CA SER A 29 2.81 -3.67 -15.85
C SER A 29 2.96 -3.96 -17.34
N LYS A 30 1.86 -4.26 -18.06
CA LYS A 30 1.85 -4.46 -19.52
C LYS A 30 2.27 -3.20 -20.29
N ALA A 31 1.98 -2.02 -19.77
CA ALA A 31 2.39 -0.74 -20.36
C ALA A 31 3.87 -0.37 -20.12
N GLY A 32 4.63 -1.20 -19.40
CA GLY A 32 6.05 -1.00 -19.14
C GLY A 32 6.40 -0.27 -17.85
N GLY A 33 5.40 -0.04 -16.97
CA GLY A 33 5.58 0.35 -15.58
C GLY A 33 5.57 -0.85 -14.64
N LEU A 34 5.25 -0.63 -13.36
CA LEU A 34 5.05 -1.66 -12.36
C LEU A 34 3.75 -1.40 -11.61
N GLY A 35 2.74 -2.24 -11.83
CA GLY A 35 1.50 -2.19 -11.08
C GLY A 35 1.67 -2.78 -9.69
N VAL A 36 1.04 -2.20 -8.68
CA VAL A 36 1.09 -2.67 -7.29
C VAL A 36 -0.32 -2.87 -6.77
N LEU A 37 -0.64 -4.10 -6.36
CA LEU A 37 -1.94 -4.46 -5.84
C LEU A 37 -2.06 -4.10 -4.37
N GLY A 38 -3.02 -3.25 -4.01
CA GLY A 38 -3.37 -2.97 -2.62
C GLY A 38 -4.17 -4.12 -2.02
N ALA A 39 -3.53 -4.94 -1.19
CA ALA A 39 -4.10 -6.20 -0.72
C ALA A 39 -4.70 -6.16 0.68
N VAL A 40 -4.71 -5.01 1.35
CA VAL A 40 -5.14 -4.89 2.76
C VAL A 40 -6.57 -5.38 3.03
N ALA A 41 -7.46 -5.26 2.05
CA ALA A 41 -8.86 -5.66 2.16
C ALA A 41 -9.15 -7.08 1.58
N HIS A 42 -8.14 -7.79 1.11
CA HIS A 42 -8.30 -9.11 0.55
C HIS A 42 -8.44 -10.17 1.66
N SER A 43 -9.26 -11.18 1.40
CA SER A 43 -9.13 -12.47 2.07
C SER A 43 -7.97 -13.25 1.44
N ASP A 44 -7.46 -14.24 2.17
CA ASP A 44 -6.36 -15.10 1.69
C ASP A 44 -6.69 -15.70 0.32
N ASN A 45 -7.89 -16.28 0.19
CA ASN A 45 -8.35 -16.90 -1.08
C ASN A 45 -8.51 -15.87 -2.22
N GLN A 46 -8.97 -14.64 -1.92
CA GLN A 46 -9.12 -13.62 -2.96
C GLN A 46 -7.77 -13.09 -3.42
N LEU A 47 -6.80 -12.95 -2.51
CA LEU A 47 -5.45 -12.53 -2.87
C LEU A 47 -4.78 -13.57 -3.77
N GLU A 48 -4.89 -14.86 -3.44
CA GLU A 48 -4.39 -15.96 -4.27
C GLU A 48 -4.95 -15.89 -5.70
N ILE A 49 -6.29 -15.78 -5.83
CA ILE A 49 -6.97 -15.67 -7.12
C ILE A 49 -6.50 -14.44 -7.92
N ASP A 50 -6.34 -13.30 -7.25
CA ASP A 50 -5.97 -12.05 -7.93
C ASP A 50 -4.50 -12.04 -8.36
N LEU A 51 -3.59 -12.61 -7.57
CA LEU A 51 -2.18 -12.72 -7.94
C LEU A 51 -1.97 -13.73 -9.08
N GLU A 52 -2.61 -14.91 -9.01
CA GLU A 52 -2.59 -15.88 -10.10
C GLU A 52 -3.11 -15.27 -11.42
N TRP A 53 -4.19 -14.51 -11.34
CA TRP A 53 -4.75 -13.81 -12.50
C TRP A 53 -3.78 -12.74 -13.05
N ILE A 54 -3.16 -11.93 -12.16
CA ILE A 54 -2.17 -10.91 -12.56
C ILE A 54 -1.00 -11.58 -13.28
N GLU A 55 -0.44 -12.65 -12.75
CA GLU A 55 0.69 -13.39 -13.35
C GLU A 55 0.38 -13.85 -14.76
N ASN A 56 -0.81 -14.43 -14.96
CA ASN A 56 -1.26 -14.86 -16.27
C ASN A 56 -1.38 -13.68 -17.26
N GLU A 57 -1.83 -12.50 -16.78
CA GLU A 57 -2.05 -11.32 -17.63
C GLU A 57 -0.78 -10.56 -17.96
N VAL A 58 0.16 -10.45 -17.02
CA VAL A 58 1.38 -9.64 -17.21
C VAL A 58 2.42 -10.30 -18.08
N GLY A 59 2.35 -11.63 -18.26
CA GLY A 59 3.24 -12.37 -19.15
C GLY A 59 4.71 -12.24 -18.77
N GLY A 60 5.05 -12.39 -17.49
CA GLY A 60 6.40 -12.30 -16.93
C GLY A 60 6.90 -10.87 -16.72
N ARG A 61 6.07 -9.84 -16.88
CA ARG A 61 6.43 -8.47 -16.46
C ARG A 61 6.28 -8.33 -14.95
N PRO A 62 7.13 -7.50 -14.29
CA PRO A 62 7.08 -7.36 -12.84
C PRO A 62 5.81 -6.65 -12.37
N TYR A 63 5.36 -7.05 -11.18
CA TYR A 63 4.30 -6.40 -10.42
C TYR A 63 4.64 -6.47 -8.92
N GLY A 64 3.89 -5.74 -8.10
CA GLY A 64 4.09 -5.71 -6.66
C GLY A 64 2.80 -5.86 -5.88
N VAL A 65 2.94 -5.99 -4.57
CA VAL A 65 1.83 -6.03 -3.60
C VAL A 65 2.10 -5.01 -2.50
N ASP A 66 1.05 -4.30 -2.11
CA ASP A 66 1.06 -3.37 -0.97
C ASP A 66 0.23 -3.97 0.16
N LEU A 67 0.86 -4.11 1.32
CA LEU A 67 0.29 -4.66 2.55
C LEU A 67 0.31 -3.61 3.66
N ILE A 68 -0.49 -3.84 4.69
CA ILE A 68 -0.35 -3.14 5.96
C ILE A 68 0.09 -4.16 7.01
N VAL A 69 1.38 -4.10 7.37
CA VAL A 69 1.96 -4.93 8.42
C VAL A 69 2.46 -3.98 9.51
N PRO A 70 1.65 -3.70 10.54
CA PRO A 70 2.04 -2.76 11.58
C PRO A 70 3.12 -3.35 12.48
N ALA A 71 4.12 -2.53 12.82
CA ALA A 71 5.11 -2.88 13.84
C ALA A 71 4.53 -2.86 15.26
N LYS A 72 3.46 -2.09 15.46
CA LYS A 72 2.66 -2.00 16.70
C LYS A 72 1.21 -1.71 16.33
N TYR A 73 0.27 -2.31 17.04
CA TYR A 73 -1.17 -2.06 16.85
C TYR A 73 -1.91 -2.01 18.19
N ALA A 74 -3.08 -1.40 18.21
CA ALA A 74 -3.88 -1.32 19.42
C ALA A 74 -4.32 -2.72 19.87
N GLY A 75 -4.10 -3.04 21.15
CA GLY A 75 -4.37 -4.36 21.70
C GLY A 75 -3.31 -5.42 21.40
N ASP A 76 -2.09 -5.01 21.00
CA ASP A 76 -0.99 -5.94 20.70
C ASP A 76 -0.70 -6.92 21.85
N ASP A 77 -0.69 -6.41 23.10
CA ASP A 77 -0.47 -7.20 24.31
C ASP A 77 -1.60 -8.24 24.57
N ASP A 78 -2.82 -8.00 24.02
CA ASP A 78 -4.01 -8.84 24.19
C ASP A 78 -4.36 -9.65 22.91
N GLY A 79 -3.48 -9.68 21.92
CA GLY A 79 -3.69 -10.40 20.66
C GLY A 79 -4.51 -9.66 19.60
N GLY A 80 -4.74 -8.35 19.79
CA GLY A 80 -5.48 -7.46 18.88
C GLY A 80 -6.97 -7.38 19.17
N TYR A 81 -7.60 -6.30 18.68
CA TYR A 81 -9.04 -6.11 18.77
C TYR A 81 -9.77 -6.85 17.65
N THR A 82 -10.95 -7.38 17.94
CA THR A 82 -11.90 -7.81 16.91
C THR A 82 -12.63 -6.60 16.32
N LEU A 83 -13.30 -6.78 15.18
CA LEU A 83 -14.17 -5.73 14.61
C LEU A 83 -15.30 -5.34 15.59
N ALA A 84 -15.80 -6.29 16.38
CA ALA A 84 -16.80 -6.03 17.41
C ALA A 84 -16.24 -5.15 18.54
N ASP A 85 -15.00 -5.37 18.95
CA ASP A 85 -14.33 -4.53 19.96
C ASP A 85 -14.11 -3.12 19.43
N ILE A 86 -13.66 -2.97 18.19
CA ILE A 86 -13.47 -1.67 17.52
C ILE A 86 -14.82 -0.95 17.39
N ALA A 87 -15.88 -1.67 17.01
CA ALA A 87 -17.22 -1.10 16.90
C ALA A 87 -17.71 -0.50 18.23
N GLN A 88 -17.34 -1.09 19.36
CA GLN A 88 -17.69 -0.55 20.70
C GLN A 88 -16.89 0.71 21.06
N LEU A 89 -15.72 0.94 20.44
CA LEU A 89 -14.91 2.12 20.68
C LEU A 89 -15.40 3.35 19.91
N ILE A 90 -16.31 3.19 18.94
CA ILE A 90 -16.87 4.31 18.18
C ILE A 90 -17.87 5.07 19.05
N PRO A 91 -17.63 6.36 19.35
CA PRO A 91 -18.55 7.17 20.15
C PRO A 91 -19.93 7.28 19.49
N ASP A 92 -21.00 7.30 20.32
CA ASP A 92 -22.37 7.43 19.84
C ASP A 92 -22.57 8.70 19.00
N THR A 93 -21.91 9.81 19.37
CA THR A 93 -21.95 11.06 18.59
C THR A 93 -21.48 10.91 17.14
N HIS A 94 -20.57 9.97 16.86
CA HIS A 94 -20.15 9.70 15.47
C HIS A 94 -21.20 8.88 14.73
N ARG A 95 -21.90 7.97 15.41
CA ARG A 95 -23.00 7.20 14.83
C ARG A 95 -24.17 8.13 14.49
N GLU A 96 -24.59 8.94 15.44
CA GLU A 96 -25.64 9.95 15.27
C GLU A 96 -25.32 10.91 14.10
N PHE A 97 -24.06 11.34 13.97
CA PHE A 97 -23.63 12.18 12.86
C PHE A 97 -23.76 11.48 11.50
N VAL A 98 -23.40 10.18 11.43
CA VAL A 98 -23.57 9.38 10.20
C VAL A 98 -25.05 9.21 9.87
N ASP A 99 -25.88 8.86 10.86
CA ASP A 99 -27.30 8.69 10.70
C ASP A 99 -27.99 9.98 10.22
N ASP A 100 -27.61 11.13 10.76
CA ASP A 100 -28.09 12.44 10.31
C ASP A 100 -27.73 12.73 8.84
N ILE A 101 -26.52 12.33 8.40
CA ILE A 101 -26.11 12.50 7.01
C ILE A 101 -26.91 11.56 6.10
N LEU A 102 -27.03 10.29 6.47
CA LEU A 102 -27.80 9.32 5.70
C LEU A 102 -29.27 9.77 5.54
N ALA A 103 -29.89 10.21 6.63
CA ALA A 103 -31.26 10.76 6.60
C ALA A 103 -31.37 12.02 5.73
N ARG A 104 -30.40 12.94 5.80
CA ARG A 104 -30.38 14.18 4.99
C ARG A 104 -30.37 13.93 3.49
N TYR A 105 -29.73 12.85 3.06
CA TYR A 105 -29.59 12.51 1.64
C TYR A 105 -30.53 11.38 1.23
N ASP A 106 -31.52 11.03 2.05
CA ASP A 106 -32.50 9.96 1.76
C ASP A 106 -31.83 8.64 1.35
N VAL A 107 -30.69 8.31 1.98
CA VAL A 107 -29.99 7.03 1.74
C VAL A 107 -30.82 5.91 2.34
N PRO A 108 -31.26 4.92 1.55
CA PRO A 108 -32.06 3.82 2.08
C PRO A 108 -31.23 2.96 3.04
N GLU A 109 -31.89 2.41 4.06
CA GLU A 109 -31.26 1.40 4.91
C GLU A 109 -30.80 0.20 4.08
N LEU A 110 -29.65 -0.34 4.43
CA LEU A 110 -29.18 -1.57 3.80
C LEU A 110 -30.14 -2.71 4.11
N PRO A 111 -30.49 -3.54 3.13
CA PRO A 111 -31.29 -4.73 3.37
C PRO A 111 -30.66 -5.58 4.47
N ASP A 112 -31.50 -6.08 5.38
CA ASP A 112 -31.08 -6.91 6.52
C ASP A 112 -30.86 -8.37 6.08
N ASP A 113 -30.20 -8.56 4.93
CA ASP A 113 -29.89 -9.87 4.37
C ASP A 113 -28.39 -10.12 4.32
N ASP A 114 -27.98 -11.37 4.45
CA ASP A 114 -26.59 -11.79 4.40
C ASP A 114 -25.91 -11.50 3.03
N SER A 115 -26.69 -11.20 1.97
CA SER A 115 -26.16 -10.95 0.63
C SER A 115 -25.44 -9.61 0.53
N THR A 116 -25.87 -8.61 1.28
CA THR A 116 -25.20 -7.30 1.35
C THR A 116 -23.95 -7.34 2.22
N ARG A 117 -23.95 -8.19 3.25
CA ARG A 117 -22.76 -8.42 4.10
C ARG A 117 -21.68 -9.25 3.40
N ALA A 118 -22.05 -10.10 2.45
CA ALA A 118 -21.12 -10.90 1.66
C ALA A 118 -20.24 -10.03 0.71
N ASN A 119 -20.68 -8.80 0.39
CA ASN A 119 -19.92 -7.85 -0.42
C ASN A 119 -19.09 -6.84 0.41
N VAL A 120 -19.26 -6.81 1.73
CA VAL A 120 -18.25 -6.21 2.61
C VAL A 120 -17.09 -7.20 2.61
N PRO A 121 -15.89 -6.82 2.15
CA PRO A 121 -14.75 -7.72 2.19
C PRO A 121 -14.67 -8.31 3.60
N ALA A 122 -14.75 -9.64 3.69
CA ALA A 122 -14.52 -10.31 4.94
C ALA A 122 -13.06 -9.99 5.32
N THR A 123 -12.91 -8.98 6.14
CA THR A 123 -11.60 -8.55 6.63
C THR A 123 -11.04 -9.71 7.44
N GLY A 124 -10.26 -10.54 6.77
CA GLY A 124 -9.47 -11.62 7.32
C GLY A 124 -10.24 -12.82 7.88
N SER A 125 -9.70 -13.99 7.66
CA SER A 125 -10.15 -15.23 8.29
C SER A 125 -10.12 -15.08 9.82
N GLY A 126 -11.29 -15.00 10.45
CA GLY A 126 -11.42 -15.13 11.89
C GLY A 126 -11.84 -13.90 12.70
N GLY A 127 -12.36 -12.83 12.08
CA GLY A 127 -12.95 -11.70 12.83
C GLY A 127 -11.94 -10.82 13.56
N SER A 128 -10.64 -10.94 13.25
CA SER A 128 -9.59 -10.04 13.76
C SER A 128 -9.66 -8.68 13.05
N ALA A 129 -9.25 -7.62 13.73
CA ALA A 129 -9.16 -6.29 13.12
C ALA A 129 -8.20 -6.31 11.91
N PRO A 130 -8.52 -5.60 10.81
CA PRO A 130 -7.79 -5.67 9.54
C PRO A 130 -6.33 -5.16 9.60
N PHE A 131 -5.83 -4.83 10.77
CA PHE A 131 -4.51 -4.22 10.97
C PHE A 131 -3.67 -4.94 12.03
N SER A 132 -3.89 -6.23 12.26
CA SER A 132 -3.04 -7.01 13.16
C SER A 132 -1.96 -7.77 12.38
N ALA A 133 -0.79 -7.98 12.99
CA ALA A 133 0.27 -8.80 12.41
C ALA A 133 -0.23 -10.23 12.09
N LYS A 134 -1.08 -10.80 12.96
CA LYS A 134 -1.68 -12.12 12.75
C LYS A 134 -2.47 -12.23 11.45
N GLN A 135 -3.11 -11.15 11.02
CA GLN A 135 -3.89 -11.10 9.78
C GLN A 135 -3.04 -10.78 8.56
N ALA A 136 -2.01 -9.97 8.73
CA ALA A 136 -1.10 -9.63 7.65
C ALA A 136 -0.18 -10.79 7.25
N MET A 137 0.11 -11.71 8.18
CA MET A 137 1.02 -12.84 7.92
C MET A 137 0.57 -13.77 6.80
N PRO A 138 -0.70 -14.25 6.73
CA PRO A 138 -1.15 -15.06 5.61
C PRO A 138 -1.07 -14.34 4.26
N LEU A 139 -1.41 -13.03 4.22
CA LEU A 139 -1.30 -12.24 3.00
C LEU A 139 0.16 -12.06 2.57
N LEU A 140 1.09 -11.92 3.52
CA LEU A 140 2.52 -11.88 3.23
C LEU A 140 3.00 -13.24 2.71
N ASP A 141 2.56 -14.36 3.31
CA ASP A 141 2.90 -15.72 2.87
C ASP A 141 2.48 -15.94 1.41
N ILE A 142 1.26 -15.54 1.06
CA ILE A 142 0.74 -15.61 -0.31
C ILE A 142 1.57 -14.70 -1.23
N ALA A 143 1.77 -13.43 -0.87
CA ALA A 143 2.54 -12.51 -1.70
C ALA A 143 3.97 -13.00 -1.97
N LEU A 144 4.61 -13.66 -1.01
CA LEU A 144 5.96 -14.23 -1.17
C LEU A 144 5.98 -15.51 -2.02
N ALA A 145 4.90 -16.30 -2.00
CA ALA A 145 4.79 -17.52 -2.81
C ALA A 145 4.60 -17.23 -4.31
N HIS A 146 4.12 -16.03 -4.65
CA HIS A 146 3.93 -15.58 -6.04
C HIS A 146 5.16 -14.84 -6.60
N GLU A 147 5.14 -14.55 -7.92
CA GLU A 147 6.24 -13.88 -8.63
C GLU A 147 6.24 -12.35 -8.43
N THR A 148 5.86 -11.88 -7.26
CA THR A 148 5.92 -10.46 -6.91
C THR A 148 7.37 -9.97 -6.91
N ALA A 149 7.62 -8.82 -7.53
CA ALA A 149 8.94 -8.20 -7.55
C ALA A 149 9.15 -7.22 -6.37
N LEU A 150 8.06 -6.72 -5.80
CA LEU A 150 8.05 -5.68 -4.77
C LEU A 150 6.94 -5.95 -3.74
N VAL A 151 7.31 -5.90 -2.48
CA VAL A 151 6.35 -5.84 -1.35
C VAL A 151 6.47 -4.46 -0.70
N VAL A 152 5.36 -3.73 -0.63
CA VAL A 152 5.32 -2.41 -0.01
C VAL A 152 4.61 -2.49 1.34
N ASN A 153 5.09 -1.77 2.34
CA ASN A 153 4.35 -1.56 3.58
C ASN A 153 3.75 -0.16 3.59
N ALA A 154 2.42 -0.09 3.51
CA ALA A 154 1.69 1.16 3.35
C ALA A 154 1.66 2.02 4.63
N LEU A 155 1.81 1.45 5.82
CA LEU A 155 1.61 2.17 7.07
C LEU A 155 2.72 1.91 8.09
N GLY A 156 3.49 2.97 8.37
CA GLY A 156 4.57 2.93 9.34
C GLY A 156 5.80 2.14 8.89
N PRO A 157 6.77 1.93 9.78
CA PRO A 157 7.97 1.18 9.46
C PRO A 157 7.63 -0.31 9.26
N PRO A 158 8.11 -0.94 8.17
CA PRO A 158 7.94 -2.38 8.01
C PRO A 158 8.65 -3.11 9.15
N PRO A 159 8.01 -4.12 9.75
CA PRO A 159 8.66 -4.95 10.77
C PRO A 159 9.88 -5.69 10.20
N GLN A 160 10.89 -5.92 11.02
CA GLN A 160 12.13 -6.57 10.57
C GLN A 160 11.89 -7.94 9.94
N PHE A 161 10.97 -8.74 10.49
CA PHE A 161 10.66 -10.06 9.94
C PHE A 161 10.12 -9.99 8.50
N LEU A 162 9.35 -8.92 8.13
CA LEU A 162 8.88 -8.74 6.77
C LEU A 162 10.06 -8.48 5.83
N ILE A 163 10.96 -7.58 6.22
CA ILE A 163 12.15 -7.25 5.44
C ILE A 163 13.03 -8.49 5.24
N ASP A 164 13.27 -9.25 6.31
CA ASP A 164 14.12 -10.44 6.26
C ASP A 164 13.51 -11.50 5.34
N ARG A 165 12.22 -11.78 5.47
CA ARG A 165 11.52 -12.75 4.62
C ARG A 165 11.48 -12.34 3.14
N CYS A 166 11.22 -11.05 2.85
CA CYS A 166 11.26 -10.57 1.47
C CYS A 166 12.67 -10.78 0.88
N LYS A 167 13.72 -10.50 1.63
CA LYS A 167 15.11 -10.69 1.17
C LYS A 167 15.47 -12.16 0.97
N GLU A 168 15.01 -13.06 1.84
CA GLU A 168 15.19 -14.51 1.69
C GLU A 168 14.58 -15.02 0.38
N GLU A 169 13.45 -14.46 -0.03
CA GLU A 169 12.76 -14.80 -1.28
C GLU A 169 13.20 -13.92 -2.48
N GLY A 170 14.23 -13.06 -2.31
CA GLY A 170 14.74 -12.18 -3.37
C GLY A 170 13.78 -11.09 -3.81
N LYS A 171 12.81 -10.73 -2.96
CA LYS A 171 11.84 -9.66 -3.22
C LYS A 171 12.35 -8.32 -2.66
N LEU A 172 12.05 -7.23 -3.36
CA LEU A 172 12.39 -5.89 -2.88
C LEU A 172 11.32 -5.36 -1.92
N VAL A 173 11.74 -4.52 -0.98
CA VAL A 173 10.84 -3.91 0.01
C VAL A 173 10.75 -2.41 -0.21
N GLY A 174 9.51 -1.91 -0.33
CA GLY A 174 9.20 -0.48 -0.36
C GLY A 174 8.51 -0.02 0.92
N ALA A 175 8.68 1.25 1.28
CA ALA A 175 7.96 1.85 2.39
C ALA A 175 7.61 3.33 2.13
N LEU A 176 6.42 3.73 2.60
CA LEU A 176 5.94 5.10 2.48
C LEU A 176 6.55 5.98 3.58
N ALA A 177 6.98 7.18 3.21
CA ALA A 177 7.55 8.16 4.14
C ALA A 177 6.95 9.55 3.90
N GLY A 178 6.36 10.14 4.94
CA GLY A 178 5.85 11.51 4.95
C GLY A 178 6.80 12.52 5.62
N ARG A 179 8.02 12.10 5.99
CA ARG A 179 9.07 12.94 6.60
C ARG A 179 10.47 12.33 6.33
N PRO A 180 11.54 13.15 6.24
CA PRO A 180 12.91 12.65 6.05
C PRO A 180 13.36 11.64 7.13
N GLN A 181 12.95 11.87 8.39
CA GLN A 181 13.30 10.99 9.49
C GLN A 181 12.65 9.59 9.37
N HIS A 182 11.48 9.49 8.72
CA HIS A 182 10.85 8.20 8.42
C HIS A 182 11.68 7.46 7.36
N ALA A 183 12.05 8.14 6.28
CA ALA A 183 12.86 7.57 5.19
C ALA A 183 14.21 7.05 5.71
N ALA A 184 14.92 7.85 6.53
CA ALA A 184 16.18 7.43 7.12
C ALA A 184 16.05 6.19 8.01
N ARG A 185 14.96 6.08 8.79
CA ARG A 185 14.68 4.88 9.61
C ARG A 185 14.37 3.66 8.74
N HIS A 186 13.61 3.83 7.64
CA HIS A 186 13.32 2.76 6.71
C HIS A 186 14.59 2.24 6.04
N GLN A 187 15.45 3.14 5.55
CA GLN A 187 16.75 2.75 5.00
C GLN A 187 17.59 2.00 6.05
N ALA A 188 17.68 2.49 7.28
CA ALA A 188 18.43 1.83 8.35
C ALA A 188 17.87 0.44 8.71
N ALA A 189 16.57 0.22 8.54
CA ALA A 189 15.93 -1.09 8.72
C ALA A 189 16.21 -2.05 7.55
N GLY A 190 16.67 -1.53 6.40
CA GLY A 190 17.01 -2.33 5.22
C GLY A 190 15.94 -2.36 4.14
N VAL A 191 15.05 -1.35 4.10
CA VAL A 191 14.14 -1.08 2.98
C VAL A 191 14.93 -0.70 1.73
N ASP A 192 14.49 -1.13 0.56
CA ASP A 192 15.19 -0.95 -0.71
C ASP A 192 14.75 0.31 -1.46
N ILE A 193 13.50 0.76 -1.25
CA ILE A 193 12.89 1.90 -1.96
C ILE A 193 12.04 2.72 -1.00
N ILE A 194 12.19 4.05 -1.07
CA ILE A 194 11.33 4.99 -0.33
C ILE A 194 10.28 5.59 -1.27
N ILE A 195 9.02 5.60 -0.82
CA ILE A 195 7.92 6.33 -1.47
C ILE A 195 7.71 7.63 -0.68
N ALA A 196 8.21 8.76 -1.21
CA ALA A 196 8.06 10.09 -0.61
C ALA A 196 6.64 10.60 -0.85
N GLN A 197 5.74 10.35 0.09
CA GLN A 197 4.32 10.65 -0.04
C GLN A 197 3.98 12.02 0.55
N GLY A 198 3.79 13.00 -0.32
CA GLY A 198 3.35 14.35 0.05
C GLY A 198 1.89 14.42 0.48
N SER A 199 1.52 15.54 1.10
CA SER A 199 0.16 15.79 1.63
C SER A 199 -0.92 15.88 0.55
N GLU A 200 -0.55 15.99 -0.73
CA GLU A 200 -1.47 15.98 -1.86
C GLU A 200 -1.93 14.56 -2.28
N ALA A 201 -1.38 13.52 -1.64
CA ALA A 201 -1.81 12.15 -1.86
C ALA A 201 -3.18 11.89 -1.22
N GLY A 202 -3.85 10.82 -1.65
CA GLY A 202 -5.03 10.30 -1.00
C GLY A 202 -4.68 9.45 0.23
N GLY A 203 -5.68 9.17 1.07
CA GLY A 203 -5.54 8.32 2.25
C GLY A 203 -4.77 8.97 3.40
N HIS A 204 -4.00 8.16 4.11
CA HIS A 204 -3.18 8.64 5.24
C HIS A 204 -1.91 9.31 4.73
N THR A 205 -1.76 10.60 4.96
CA THR A 205 -0.61 11.39 4.53
C THR A 205 0.06 12.11 5.70
N GLY A 206 1.30 12.57 5.48
CA GLY A 206 1.94 13.58 6.31
C GLY A 206 1.39 14.99 6.01
N GLU A 207 2.01 15.99 6.61
CA GLU A 207 1.63 17.41 6.47
C GLU A 207 2.48 18.17 5.43
N ILE A 208 3.56 17.56 4.95
CA ILE A 208 4.54 18.20 4.05
C ILE A 208 4.11 17.97 2.60
N GLY A 209 3.99 19.03 1.82
CA GLY A 209 3.67 18.96 0.40
C GLY A 209 4.80 18.35 -0.43
N SER A 210 4.44 17.70 -1.55
CA SER A 210 5.37 16.93 -2.41
C SER A 210 6.57 17.76 -2.90
N MET A 211 6.38 19.04 -3.22
CA MET A 211 7.45 19.94 -3.68
C MET A 211 8.57 20.16 -2.63
N VAL A 212 8.24 20.08 -1.34
CA VAL A 212 9.18 20.21 -0.23
C VAL A 212 9.69 18.83 0.20
N LEU A 213 8.79 17.87 0.33
CA LEU A 213 9.09 16.55 0.88
C LEU A 213 10.07 15.75 -0.01
N ILE A 214 9.83 15.75 -1.34
CA ILE A 214 10.61 14.91 -2.26
C ILE A 214 12.13 15.24 -2.16
N PRO A 215 12.59 16.49 -2.34
CA PRO A 215 14.00 16.78 -2.23
C PRO A 215 14.57 16.55 -0.83
N GLU A 216 13.82 16.84 0.23
CA GLU A 216 14.28 16.58 1.60
C GLU A 216 14.49 15.08 1.87
N ILE A 217 13.64 14.21 1.31
CA ILE A 217 13.82 12.75 1.43
C ILE A 217 14.99 12.29 0.56
N VAL A 218 15.11 12.79 -0.68
CA VAL A 218 16.23 12.46 -1.57
C VAL A 218 17.57 12.79 -0.91
N ASP A 219 17.67 13.93 -0.23
CA ASP A 219 18.90 14.35 0.46
C ASP A 219 19.17 13.55 1.76
N ALA A 220 18.16 12.87 2.30
CA ALA A 220 18.25 12.15 3.57
C ALA A 220 18.59 10.65 3.44
N VAL A 221 18.54 10.08 2.23
CA VAL A 221 18.76 8.64 2.00
C VAL A 221 19.62 8.39 0.76
N ASP A 222 20.30 7.23 0.75
CA ASP A 222 21.14 6.79 -0.38
C ASP A 222 20.42 5.81 -1.33
N ILE A 223 19.24 5.31 -0.92
CA ILE A 223 18.42 4.37 -1.70
C ILE A 223 17.44 5.13 -2.63
N PRO A 224 16.96 4.48 -3.72
CA PRO A 224 16.04 5.13 -4.65
C PRO A 224 14.77 5.66 -3.99
N VAL A 225 14.36 6.87 -4.43
CA VAL A 225 13.15 7.55 -3.96
C VAL A 225 12.15 7.66 -5.11
N LEU A 226 10.92 7.28 -4.86
CA LEU A 226 9.75 7.55 -5.71
C LEU A 226 9.01 8.77 -5.19
N GLY A 227 8.74 9.74 -6.06
CA GLY A 227 7.86 10.85 -5.71
C GLY A 227 6.40 10.43 -5.75
N ALA A 228 5.63 10.76 -4.70
CA ALA A 228 4.20 10.48 -4.59
C ALA A 228 3.44 11.68 -4.05
N GLY A 229 2.14 11.74 -4.37
CA GLY A 229 1.25 12.83 -3.96
C GLY A 229 0.95 13.80 -5.08
N GLY A 230 -0.30 13.77 -5.58
CA GLY A 230 -0.80 14.66 -6.61
C GLY A 230 -0.19 14.48 -8.01
N ILE A 231 0.49 13.37 -8.28
CA ILE A 231 1.17 13.11 -9.57
C ILE A 231 0.22 12.37 -10.50
N GLY A 232 -0.47 13.10 -11.37
CA GLY A 232 -1.40 12.55 -12.34
C GLY A 232 -1.05 12.89 -13.80
N ARG A 233 0.08 13.56 -14.06
CA ARG A 233 0.48 13.98 -15.41
C ARG A 233 1.98 13.91 -15.59
N GLY A 234 2.46 13.67 -16.82
CA GLY A 234 3.88 13.56 -17.15
C GLY A 234 4.73 14.76 -16.73
N ARG A 235 4.15 15.99 -16.76
CA ARG A 235 4.86 17.19 -16.28
C ARG A 235 5.14 17.16 -14.78
N GLN A 236 4.26 16.54 -13.98
CA GLN A 236 4.44 16.38 -12.54
C GLN A 236 5.48 15.28 -12.24
N MET A 237 5.47 14.21 -13.02
CA MET A 237 6.54 13.21 -13.00
C MET A 237 7.89 13.87 -13.32
N ALA A 238 7.97 14.69 -14.38
CA ALA A 238 9.19 15.41 -14.72
C ALA A 238 9.65 16.35 -13.59
N ALA A 239 8.72 17.00 -12.90
CA ALA A 239 9.02 17.83 -11.73
C ALA A 239 9.55 17.00 -10.57
N ALA A 240 8.92 15.87 -10.22
CA ALA A 240 9.41 14.98 -9.17
C ALA A 240 10.83 14.45 -9.47
N MET A 241 11.11 14.10 -10.73
CA MET A 241 12.44 13.66 -11.14
C MET A 241 13.47 14.80 -11.11
N ALA A 242 13.06 16.03 -11.46
CA ALA A 242 13.91 17.21 -11.32
C ALA A 242 14.26 17.54 -9.85
N LEU A 243 13.41 17.13 -8.91
CA LEU A 243 13.65 17.20 -7.47
C LEU A 243 14.50 16.03 -6.93
N GLY A 244 15.00 15.14 -7.81
CA GLY A 244 15.90 14.05 -7.48
C GLY A 244 15.24 12.66 -7.37
N ALA A 245 13.92 12.55 -7.48
CA ALA A 245 13.26 11.25 -7.48
C ALA A 245 13.70 10.38 -8.67
N GLN A 246 13.79 9.07 -8.46
CA GLN A 246 14.19 8.10 -9.50
C GLN A 246 12.99 7.54 -10.28
N GLY A 247 11.80 7.98 -9.93
CA GLY A 247 10.53 7.62 -10.54
C GLY A 247 9.36 8.18 -9.73
N VAL A 248 8.16 7.72 -10.03
CA VAL A 248 6.94 8.17 -9.35
C VAL A 248 6.08 7.00 -8.89
N TRP A 249 5.34 7.25 -7.84
CA TRP A 249 4.27 6.38 -7.35
C TRP A 249 2.93 7.11 -7.54
N CYS A 250 2.03 6.49 -8.29
CA CYS A 250 0.70 7.00 -8.58
C CYS A 250 -0.36 6.12 -7.90
N GLY A 251 -1.42 6.74 -7.38
CA GLY A 251 -2.60 6.06 -6.87
C GLY A 251 -3.73 6.02 -7.89
#